data_f168def74bc5dcf8353b8033034d4583
#
_entry.id   f168def74bc5dcf8353b8033034d4583
#
_cell.length_a   1.000
_cell.length_b   1.000
_cell.length_c   1.000
_cell.angle_alpha   90.00
_cell.angle_beta   90.00
_cell.angle_gamma   90.00
#
_symmetry.space_group_name_H-M   'P 1'
#
loop_
_entity.id
_entity.type
_entity.pdbx_description
1 polymer ?
#
loop_
_entity_poly.entity_id
_entity_poly.type
_entity_poly.pdbx_seq_one_letter_code
_entity_poly.pdbx_strand_id
1 'polypeptide(L)'
;MITYRAMIPLDIPIVASLEKEIFKDDPWSMGQFKEEVSNNGITRHYLVACDAQHQIIGWAGALCASDGADTDVLTIAVVPDFRLRGVARHMLTSLIDWAYTKNSPQIFLEVEKNNQPAQALYISEGFEIISLRPDYYGVGLDALVMSKALK
;
A
#
# COMPACT_ATOMS: atom_id res chain seq x y z
N MET A 1 -2.39 -7.08 -20.51
CA MET A 1 -2.21 -5.67 -20.10
C MET A 1 -2.81 -5.47 -18.72
N ILE A 2 -2.09 -4.80 -17.83
CA ILE A 2 -2.55 -4.50 -16.48
C ILE A 2 -3.10 -3.08 -16.47
N THR A 3 -4.28 -2.90 -15.91
CA THR A 3 -4.91 -1.59 -15.74
C THR A 3 -5.04 -1.24 -14.27
N TYR A 4 -5.12 0.06 -13.97
CA TYR A 4 -5.20 0.57 -12.60
C TYR A 4 -6.38 1.53 -12.50
N ARG A 5 -7.13 1.44 -11.42
CA ARG A 5 -8.28 2.31 -11.18
C ARG A 5 -8.54 2.46 -9.68
N ALA A 6 -9.36 3.46 -9.32
CA ALA A 6 -9.75 3.64 -7.94
C ALA A 6 -10.48 2.39 -7.41
N MET A 7 -10.23 2.04 -6.16
CA MET A 7 -10.97 0.99 -5.48
C MET A 7 -12.37 1.50 -5.14
N ILE A 8 -13.38 0.69 -5.43
CA ILE A 8 -14.78 0.99 -5.14
C ILE A 8 -15.36 -0.07 -4.19
N PRO A 9 -16.51 0.20 -3.55
CA PRO A 9 -17.10 -0.76 -2.59
C PRO A 9 -17.32 -2.17 -3.15
N LEU A 10 -17.63 -2.32 -4.43
CA LEU A 10 -17.81 -3.64 -5.05
C LEU A 10 -16.53 -4.47 -5.09
N ASP A 11 -15.37 -3.85 -4.96
CA ASP A 11 -14.08 -4.55 -4.96
C ASP A 11 -13.79 -5.20 -3.60
N ILE A 12 -14.40 -4.70 -2.53
CA ILE A 12 -14.01 -5.05 -1.15
C ILE A 12 -14.10 -6.54 -0.85
N PRO A 13 -15.17 -7.27 -1.20
CA PRO A 13 -15.22 -8.71 -0.92
C PRO A 13 -14.06 -9.49 -1.56
N ILE A 14 -13.70 -9.14 -2.78
CA ILE A 14 -12.62 -9.78 -3.53
C ILE A 14 -11.28 -9.43 -2.89
N VAL A 15 -11.04 -8.14 -2.63
CA VAL A 15 -9.79 -7.67 -2.00
C VAL A 15 -9.60 -8.30 -0.63
N ALA A 16 -10.65 -8.34 0.20
CA ALA A 16 -10.57 -8.93 1.54
C ALA A 16 -10.27 -10.42 1.49
N SER A 17 -10.82 -11.14 0.50
CA SER A 17 -10.53 -12.56 0.31
C SER A 17 -9.07 -12.79 -0.08
N LEU A 18 -8.54 -11.99 -1.01
CA LEU A 18 -7.14 -12.06 -1.42
C LEU A 18 -6.19 -11.64 -0.29
N GLU A 19 -6.59 -10.67 0.51
CA GLU A 19 -5.83 -10.22 1.68
C GLU A 19 -5.60 -11.37 2.66
N LYS A 20 -6.62 -12.18 2.92
CA LYS A 20 -6.52 -13.35 3.80
C LYS A 20 -5.54 -14.40 3.27
N GLU A 21 -5.45 -14.54 1.96
CA GLU A 21 -4.52 -15.50 1.35
C GLU A 21 -3.08 -15.03 1.45
N ILE A 22 -2.84 -13.72 1.32
CA ILE A 22 -1.50 -13.12 1.31
C ILE A 22 -0.99 -12.83 2.73
N PHE A 23 -1.83 -12.21 3.56
CA PHE A 23 -1.49 -11.80 4.93
C PHE A 23 -2.19 -12.70 5.94
N LYS A 24 -1.75 -13.93 6.05
CA LYS A 24 -2.41 -14.98 6.85
C LYS A 24 -2.44 -14.68 8.34
N ASP A 25 -1.44 -13.94 8.84
CA ASP A 25 -1.31 -13.68 10.28
C ASP A 25 -2.17 -12.51 10.76
N ASP A 26 -2.35 -11.48 9.94
CA ASP A 26 -3.10 -10.28 10.31
C ASP A 26 -3.72 -9.61 9.09
N PRO A 27 -4.70 -10.27 8.43
CA PRO A 27 -5.34 -9.68 7.26
C PRO A 27 -6.32 -8.57 7.67
N TRP A 28 -6.45 -7.56 6.81
CA TRP A 28 -7.51 -6.57 6.96
C TRP A 28 -8.87 -7.21 6.71
N SER A 29 -9.86 -6.82 7.51
CA SER A 29 -11.24 -7.27 7.37
C SER A 29 -11.98 -6.45 6.30
N MET A 30 -13.15 -6.95 5.88
CA MET A 30 -14.04 -6.20 4.99
C MET A 30 -14.44 -4.87 5.61
N GLY A 31 -14.69 -4.86 6.94
CA GLY A 31 -15.06 -3.64 7.66
C GLY A 31 -13.97 -2.57 7.62
N GLN A 32 -12.71 -2.97 7.77
CA GLN A 32 -11.58 -2.06 7.66
C GLN A 32 -11.48 -1.46 6.26
N PHE A 33 -11.60 -2.28 5.21
CA PHE A 33 -11.60 -1.77 3.83
C PHE A 33 -12.78 -0.84 3.55
N LYS A 34 -13.97 -1.16 4.06
CA LYS A 34 -15.15 -0.29 3.88
C LYS A 34 -14.94 1.08 4.48
N GLU A 35 -14.39 1.13 5.69
CA GLU A 35 -14.11 2.39 6.38
C GLU A 35 -13.10 3.22 5.59
N GLU A 36 -12.03 2.59 5.09
CA GLU A 36 -11.00 3.28 4.33
C GLU A 36 -11.52 3.79 2.97
N VAL A 37 -12.22 2.95 2.23
CA VAL A 37 -12.71 3.30 0.89
C VAL A 37 -13.79 4.38 0.94
N SER A 38 -14.55 4.48 2.04
CA SER A 38 -15.56 5.54 2.20
C SER A 38 -14.97 6.95 2.15
N ASN A 39 -13.67 7.09 2.47
CA ASN A 39 -12.95 8.35 2.44
C ASN A 39 -12.05 8.49 1.20
N ASN A 40 -12.20 7.59 0.22
CA ASN A 40 -11.37 7.60 -0.98
C ASN A 40 -11.56 8.90 -1.77
N GLY A 41 -10.45 9.50 -2.17
CA GLY A 41 -10.45 10.79 -2.87
C GLY A 41 -10.41 12.01 -1.94
N ILE A 42 -10.62 11.85 -0.63
CA ILE A 42 -10.57 12.95 0.34
C ILE A 42 -9.31 12.82 1.19
N THR A 43 -9.31 11.91 2.18
CA THR A 43 -8.16 11.66 3.05
C THR A 43 -7.45 10.34 2.71
N ARG A 44 -7.98 9.59 1.77
CA ARG A 44 -7.47 8.29 1.34
C ARG A 44 -7.28 8.26 -0.16
N HIS A 45 -6.31 7.45 -0.59
CA HIS A 45 -6.13 7.12 -2.01
C HIS A 45 -5.94 5.62 -2.12
N TYR A 46 -7.00 4.91 -2.49
CA TYR A 46 -7.00 3.46 -2.68
C TYR A 46 -7.20 3.12 -4.14
N LEU A 47 -6.39 2.22 -4.66
CA LEU A 47 -6.49 1.77 -6.03
C LEU A 47 -6.35 0.25 -6.11
N VAL A 48 -6.83 -0.32 -7.20
CA VAL A 48 -6.66 -1.72 -7.56
C VAL A 48 -5.96 -1.83 -8.90
N ALA A 49 -5.20 -2.92 -9.05
CA ALA A 49 -4.62 -3.33 -10.32
C ALA A 49 -5.43 -4.52 -10.83
N CYS A 50 -5.73 -4.51 -12.12
CA CYS A 50 -6.54 -5.55 -12.77
C CYS A 50 -5.81 -6.14 -13.97
N ASP A 51 -6.00 -7.45 -14.22
CA ASP A 51 -5.44 -8.12 -15.38
C ASP A 51 -6.30 -7.87 -16.64
N ALA A 52 -5.93 -8.54 -17.74
CA ALA A 52 -6.62 -8.37 -19.02
C ALA A 52 -8.08 -8.85 -18.98
N GLN A 53 -8.47 -9.69 -18.02
CA GLN A 53 -9.82 -10.17 -17.82
C GLN A 53 -10.55 -9.36 -16.73
N HIS A 54 -10.01 -8.20 -16.34
CA HIS A 54 -10.57 -7.31 -15.31
C HIS A 54 -10.61 -7.91 -13.91
N GLN A 55 -9.82 -8.94 -13.64
CA GLN A 55 -9.71 -9.52 -12.30
C GLN A 55 -8.69 -8.76 -11.47
N ILE A 56 -9.00 -8.51 -10.20
CA ILE A 56 -8.11 -7.79 -9.29
C ILE A 56 -6.90 -8.66 -8.98
N ILE A 57 -5.71 -8.10 -9.21
CA ILE A 57 -4.43 -8.79 -8.96
C ILE A 57 -3.52 -8.01 -8.01
N GLY A 58 -3.95 -6.84 -7.56
CA GLY A 58 -3.21 -6.03 -6.60
C GLY A 58 -4.05 -4.90 -6.06
N TRP A 59 -3.63 -4.34 -4.93
CA TRP A 59 -4.27 -3.17 -4.32
C TRP A 59 -3.26 -2.39 -3.50
N ALA A 60 -3.55 -1.12 -3.31
CA ALA A 60 -2.71 -0.24 -2.51
C ALA A 60 -3.55 0.89 -1.94
N GLY A 61 -3.13 1.44 -0.82
CA GLY A 61 -3.81 2.55 -0.19
C GLY A 61 -2.89 3.42 0.65
N ALA A 62 -3.21 4.71 0.70
CA ALA A 62 -2.49 5.70 1.48
C ALA A 62 -3.45 6.63 2.19
N LEU A 63 -2.96 7.25 3.27
CA LEU A 63 -3.67 8.20 4.10
C LEU A 63 -2.91 9.51 4.15
N CYS A 64 -3.61 10.62 3.93
CA CYS A 64 -3.14 11.96 4.26
C CYS A 64 -4.29 12.70 4.95
N ALA A 65 -4.13 13.02 6.23
CA ALA A 65 -5.23 13.53 7.07
C ALA A 65 -5.69 14.93 6.65
N SER A 66 -4.78 15.74 6.12
CA SER A 66 -5.10 17.10 5.69
C SER A 66 -4.02 17.60 4.73
N ASP A 67 -4.34 18.66 3.99
CA ASP A 67 -3.35 19.28 3.09
C ASP A 67 -2.12 19.73 3.89
N GLY A 68 -0.93 19.38 3.39
CA GLY A 68 0.33 19.68 4.06
C GLY A 68 0.77 18.68 5.13
N ALA A 69 -0.08 17.72 5.49
CA ALA A 69 0.31 16.65 6.41
C ALA A 69 1.15 15.59 5.70
N ASP A 70 1.88 14.80 6.48
CA ASP A 70 2.60 13.64 5.94
C ASP A 70 1.60 12.60 5.40
N THR A 71 2.03 11.83 4.42
CA THR A 71 1.26 10.71 3.88
C THR A 71 1.81 9.40 4.41
N ASP A 72 0.91 8.47 4.75
CA ASP A 72 1.27 7.11 5.16
C ASP A 72 0.77 6.11 4.12
N VAL A 73 1.66 5.23 3.68
CA VAL A 73 1.26 4.05 2.91
C VAL A 73 0.70 3.03 3.90
N LEU A 74 -0.56 2.67 3.73
CA LEU A 74 -1.26 1.78 4.68
C LEU A 74 -1.19 0.32 4.24
N THR A 75 -1.25 0.06 2.94
CA THR A 75 -1.18 -1.28 2.39
C THR A 75 -0.69 -1.23 0.94
N ILE A 76 -0.01 -2.29 0.54
CA ILE A 76 0.36 -2.53 -0.86
C ILE A 76 0.56 -4.03 -1.03
N ALA A 77 -0.13 -4.63 -1.98
CA ALA A 77 -0.09 -6.06 -2.18
C ALA A 77 -0.29 -6.44 -3.64
N VAL A 78 0.36 -7.50 -4.08
CA VAL A 78 0.21 -8.07 -5.41
C VAL A 78 0.09 -9.58 -5.25
N VAL A 79 -0.87 -10.21 -5.93
CA VAL A 79 -1.01 -11.67 -5.89
C VAL A 79 0.26 -12.34 -6.46
N PRO A 80 0.62 -13.52 -5.95
CA PRO A 80 1.92 -14.13 -6.28
C PRO A 80 2.22 -14.26 -7.77
N ASP A 81 1.24 -14.66 -8.58
CA ASP A 81 1.43 -14.90 -10.01
C ASP A 81 1.72 -13.62 -10.81
N PHE A 82 1.47 -12.45 -10.24
CA PHE A 82 1.68 -11.17 -10.90
C PHE A 82 2.82 -10.36 -10.31
N ARG A 83 3.60 -10.96 -9.41
CA ARG A 83 4.80 -10.31 -8.85
C ARG A 83 5.91 -10.23 -9.89
N LEU A 84 6.88 -9.34 -9.66
CA LEU A 84 8.04 -9.09 -10.53
C LEU A 84 7.67 -8.55 -11.91
N ARG A 85 6.50 -7.94 -12.03
CA ARG A 85 6.01 -7.32 -13.27
C ARG A 85 5.85 -5.80 -13.17
N GLY A 86 6.33 -5.20 -12.07
CA GLY A 86 6.25 -3.76 -11.85
C GLY A 86 4.90 -3.26 -11.34
N VAL A 87 4.00 -4.15 -10.93
CA VAL A 87 2.67 -3.77 -10.45
C VAL A 87 2.77 -2.97 -9.14
N ALA A 88 3.52 -3.47 -8.17
CA ALA A 88 3.70 -2.77 -6.89
C ALA A 88 4.36 -1.41 -7.10
N ARG A 89 5.37 -1.34 -7.97
CA ARG A 89 6.06 -0.09 -8.30
C ARG A 89 5.10 0.92 -8.90
N HIS A 90 4.24 0.50 -9.82
CA HIS A 90 3.25 1.38 -10.44
C HIS A 90 2.27 1.93 -9.40
N MET A 91 1.76 1.07 -8.53
CA MET A 91 0.85 1.50 -7.47
C MET A 91 1.55 2.44 -6.48
N LEU A 92 2.78 2.12 -6.09
CA LEU A 92 3.56 3.00 -5.20
C LEU A 92 3.76 4.38 -5.83
N THR A 93 4.08 4.45 -7.11
CA THR A 93 4.19 5.73 -7.84
C THR A 93 2.89 6.52 -7.77
N SER A 94 1.75 5.84 -7.93
CA SER A 94 0.45 6.50 -7.79
C SER A 94 0.24 7.09 -6.38
N LEU A 95 0.64 6.37 -5.34
CA LEU A 95 0.55 6.86 -3.97
C LEU A 95 1.47 8.07 -3.74
N ILE A 96 2.68 8.02 -4.28
CA ILE A 96 3.64 9.13 -4.19
C ILE A 96 3.10 10.37 -4.91
N ASP A 97 2.59 10.20 -6.13
CA ASP A 97 2.01 11.30 -6.90
C ASP A 97 0.83 11.94 -6.16
N TRP A 98 -0.02 11.12 -5.56
CA TRP A 98 -1.12 11.63 -4.74
C TRP A 98 -0.61 12.43 -3.53
N ALA A 99 0.44 11.94 -2.85
CA ALA A 99 1.05 12.65 -1.73
C ALA A 99 1.57 14.03 -2.16
N TYR A 100 2.14 14.14 -3.35
CA TYR A 100 2.53 15.45 -3.90
C TYR A 100 1.33 16.38 -4.07
N THR A 101 0.19 15.87 -4.52
CA THR A 101 -1.02 16.70 -4.67
C THR A 101 -1.56 17.18 -3.33
N LYS A 102 -1.24 16.48 -2.24
CA LYS A 102 -1.62 16.85 -0.88
C LYS A 102 -0.59 17.75 -0.19
N ASN A 103 0.45 18.13 -0.90
CA ASN A 103 1.55 18.94 -0.36
C ASN A 103 2.26 18.29 0.83
N SER A 104 2.31 16.98 0.86
CA SER A 104 2.97 16.23 1.93
C SER A 104 4.47 16.46 1.89
N PRO A 105 5.11 16.80 3.03
CA PRO A 105 6.57 16.94 3.07
C PRO A 105 7.29 15.59 2.98
N GLN A 106 6.65 14.53 3.45
CA GLN A 106 7.21 13.18 3.47
C GLN A 106 6.11 12.13 3.29
N ILE A 107 6.52 10.96 2.81
CA ILE A 107 5.67 9.77 2.76
C ILE A 107 6.35 8.65 3.56
N PHE A 108 5.59 7.99 4.41
CA PHE A 108 6.07 6.93 5.30
C PHE A 108 5.43 5.59 4.93
N LEU A 109 6.15 4.52 5.24
CA LEU A 109 5.60 3.17 5.19
C LEU A 109 6.28 2.29 6.24
N GLU A 110 5.67 1.15 6.50
CA GLU A 110 6.25 0.11 7.34
C GLU A 110 6.32 -1.17 6.53
N VAL A 111 7.41 -1.91 6.69
CA VAL A 111 7.64 -3.16 5.99
C VAL A 111 8.24 -4.17 6.95
N GLU A 112 7.82 -5.43 6.82
CA GLU A 112 8.41 -6.49 7.64
C GLU A 112 9.90 -6.60 7.34
N LYS A 113 10.72 -6.68 8.40
CA LYS A 113 12.18 -6.73 8.29
C LYS A 113 12.66 -7.89 7.42
N ASN A 114 11.91 -8.98 7.36
CA ASN A 114 12.27 -10.14 6.57
C ASN A 114 11.83 -10.06 5.10
N ASN A 115 11.04 -9.05 4.74
CA ASN A 115 10.54 -8.87 3.38
C ASN A 115 11.57 -8.11 2.53
N GLN A 116 12.60 -8.79 2.11
CA GLN A 116 13.70 -8.21 1.34
C GLN A 116 13.27 -7.65 -0.03
N PRO A 117 12.42 -8.33 -0.82
CA PRO A 117 11.99 -7.79 -2.10
C PRO A 117 11.25 -6.46 -1.98
N ALA A 118 10.39 -6.32 -0.97
CA ALA A 118 9.68 -5.06 -0.74
C ALA A 118 10.64 -3.94 -0.34
N GLN A 119 11.59 -4.23 0.55
CA GLN A 119 12.60 -3.25 0.94
C GLN A 119 13.41 -2.77 -0.25
N ALA A 120 13.81 -3.67 -1.13
CA ALA A 120 14.58 -3.32 -2.34
C ALA A 120 13.76 -2.39 -3.25
N LEU A 121 12.46 -2.65 -3.41
CA LEU A 121 11.56 -1.79 -4.17
C LEU A 121 11.53 -0.39 -3.56
N TYR A 122 11.30 -0.28 -2.26
CA TYR A 122 11.17 1.01 -1.59
C TYR A 122 12.47 1.80 -1.63
N ILE A 123 13.61 1.15 -1.40
CA ILE A 123 14.91 1.80 -1.51
C ILE A 123 15.14 2.32 -2.93
N SER A 124 14.80 1.54 -3.95
CA SER A 124 14.95 1.95 -5.35
C SER A 124 14.06 3.17 -5.70
N GLU A 125 12.98 3.38 -4.96
CA GLU A 125 12.10 4.54 -5.14
C GLU A 125 12.45 5.70 -4.22
N GLY A 126 13.57 5.64 -3.53
CA GLY A 126 14.11 6.74 -2.73
C GLY A 126 13.70 6.74 -1.27
N PHE A 127 13.12 5.66 -0.78
CA PHE A 127 12.84 5.53 0.65
C PHE A 127 14.10 5.15 1.42
N GLU A 128 14.19 5.64 2.64
CA GLU A 128 15.29 5.36 3.58
C GLU A 128 14.73 4.72 4.84
N ILE A 129 15.49 3.80 5.43
CA ILE A 129 15.13 3.21 6.72
C ILE A 129 15.41 4.24 7.80
N ILE A 130 14.41 4.59 8.61
CA ILE A 130 14.55 5.59 9.68
C ILE A 130 14.40 5.00 11.08
N SER A 131 13.72 3.87 11.25
CA SER A 131 13.61 3.23 12.56
C SER A 131 13.16 1.78 12.42
N LEU A 132 13.16 1.07 13.56
CA LEU A 132 12.70 -0.31 13.65
C LEU A 132 11.64 -0.38 14.77
N ARG A 133 10.53 -1.07 14.50
CA ARG A 133 9.47 -1.32 15.47
C ARG A 133 9.46 -2.81 15.80
N PRO A 134 10.00 -3.21 16.98
CA PRO A 134 10.05 -4.63 17.35
C PRO A 134 8.66 -5.22 17.50
N ASP A 135 8.51 -6.46 17.03
CA ASP A 135 7.27 -7.26 17.15
C ASP A 135 6.00 -6.57 16.60
N TYR A 136 6.15 -5.63 15.68
CA TYR A 136 5.01 -4.86 15.13
C TYR A 136 3.98 -5.75 14.44
N TYR A 137 4.45 -6.77 13.70
CA TYR A 137 3.58 -7.71 12.98
C TYR A 137 3.32 -9.01 13.76
N GLY A 138 3.87 -9.13 14.97
CA GLY A 138 3.79 -10.31 15.81
C GLY A 138 5.12 -10.59 16.48
N VAL A 139 5.17 -11.54 17.40
CA VAL A 139 6.40 -11.89 18.13
C VAL A 139 7.49 -12.32 17.16
N GLY A 140 8.63 -11.64 17.18
CA GLY A 140 9.76 -11.89 16.29
C GLY A 140 9.58 -11.33 14.86
N LEU A 141 8.48 -10.63 14.59
CA LEU A 141 8.19 -10.05 13.29
C LEU A 141 8.30 -8.52 13.36
N ASP A 142 9.52 -8.03 13.27
CA ASP A 142 9.82 -6.59 13.37
C ASP A 142 9.43 -5.85 12.08
N ALA A 143 9.06 -4.59 12.22
CA ALA A 143 8.84 -3.68 11.10
C ALA A 143 9.99 -2.69 10.98
N LEU A 144 10.40 -2.43 9.74
CA LEU A 144 11.23 -1.28 9.41
C LEU A 144 10.30 -0.12 9.04
N VAL A 145 10.53 1.04 9.63
CA VAL A 145 9.86 2.27 9.22
C VAL A 145 10.74 2.95 8.20
N MET A 146 10.16 3.27 7.04
CA MET A 146 10.88 3.91 5.94
C MET A 146 10.19 5.20 5.55
N SER A 147 10.94 6.17 5.08
CA SER A 147 10.38 7.42 4.61
C SER A 147 11.08 7.92 3.35
N LYS A 148 10.33 8.72 2.58
CA LYS A 148 10.84 9.43 1.42
C LYS A 148 10.47 10.90 1.56
N ALA A 149 11.46 11.78 1.46
CA ALA A 149 11.22 13.22 1.43
C ALA A 149 10.62 13.61 0.07
N LEU A 150 9.58 14.43 0.12
CA LEU A 150 8.90 14.94 -1.09
C LEU A 150 9.22 16.41 -1.34
N LYS A 151 9.91 17.03 -0.40
CA LYS A 151 10.37 18.43 -0.52
C LYS A 151 11.84 18.52 -0.29
#